data_1e3f5f6c34f730d82fe7649ff12874b2
#
_entry.id   1e3f5f6c34f730d82fe7649ff12874b2
#
_cell.length_a   1.000
_cell.length_b   1.000
_cell.length_c   1.000
_cell.angle_alpha   90.00
_cell.angle_beta   90.00
_cell.angle_gamma   90.00
#
_symmetry.space_group_name_H-M   'P 1'
#
loop_
_entity.id
_entity.type
_entity.pdbx_description
1 polymer ?
#
loop_
_entity_poly.entity_id
_entity_poly.type
_entity_poly.pdbx_seq_one_letter_code
_entity_poly.pdbx_strand_id
1 'polypeptide(L)'
;MSNATFDCPDLSAFTGLDDLGLEVTGQRIWPDHAVLACRITGEDRWCRRCGCQGISRDTVVRRLAHVPYGWRPTILHVSVRRYRCPECAHVWRQDMRQAADPRAKLSRAAVRWALVGLVVHHLTVARIADVLAVSWNTANAAILGEGQRILIDDPDRFEGVRVIGVDEHVWRHTPYGDKYVTVILDLTPVRDRRGPSRLLDMVPGRSKQVFKTWLASQPDTWRENIEIVAMDGFTGFKSAAAE
;
A
#
# COMPACT_ATOMS: atom_id res chain seq x y z
N MET A 1 -30.24 17.67 -10.68
CA MET A 1 -29.93 16.63 -11.69
C MET A 1 -28.69 17.09 -12.41
N SER A 2 -27.54 16.43 -12.20
CA SER A 2 -26.34 16.73 -12.97
C SER A 2 -26.56 16.26 -14.40
N ASN A 3 -26.46 17.16 -15.36
CA ASN A 3 -26.46 16.77 -16.77
C ASN A 3 -25.21 15.88 -17.00
N ALA A 4 -25.44 14.63 -17.37
CA ALA A 4 -24.36 13.77 -17.81
C ALA A 4 -23.73 14.37 -19.08
N THR A 5 -22.46 14.69 -19.00
CA THR A 5 -21.70 15.16 -20.16
C THR A 5 -20.96 13.96 -20.73
N PHE A 6 -21.15 13.68 -22.02
CA PHE A 6 -20.43 12.62 -22.72
C PHE A 6 -19.30 13.27 -23.52
N ASP A 7 -18.09 13.12 -23.01
CA ASP A 7 -16.86 13.54 -23.69
C ASP A 7 -16.33 12.45 -24.63
N CYS A 8 -15.32 12.79 -25.41
CA CYS A 8 -14.62 11.82 -26.25
C CYS A 8 -14.03 10.70 -25.35
N PRO A 9 -14.09 9.43 -25.77
CA PRO A 9 -13.52 8.34 -25.00
C PRO A 9 -12.02 8.55 -24.78
N ASP A 10 -11.61 8.66 -23.51
CA ASP A 10 -10.21 8.69 -23.12
C ASP A 10 -9.91 7.45 -22.26
N LEU A 11 -9.17 6.52 -22.82
CA LEU A 11 -8.84 5.28 -22.12
C LEU A 11 -7.87 5.50 -20.96
N SER A 12 -7.02 6.54 -21.03
CA SER A 12 -6.10 6.87 -19.93
C SER A 12 -6.86 7.33 -18.69
N ALA A 13 -7.80 8.27 -18.88
CA ALA A 13 -8.66 8.77 -17.82
C ALA A 13 -9.61 7.68 -17.31
N PHE A 14 -10.26 6.91 -18.20
CA PHE A 14 -11.15 5.82 -17.82
C PHE A 14 -10.47 4.75 -16.95
N THR A 15 -9.20 4.49 -17.20
CA THR A 15 -8.42 3.48 -16.48
C THR A 15 -7.60 4.07 -15.31
N GLY A 16 -7.67 5.41 -15.07
CA GLY A 16 -6.87 6.08 -14.03
C GLY A 16 -5.36 6.00 -14.25
N LEU A 17 -4.94 5.84 -15.51
CA LEU A 17 -3.52 5.79 -15.87
C LEU A 17 -2.89 7.18 -15.98
N ASP A 18 -3.67 8.20 -16.22
CA ASP A 18 -3.30 9.61 -16.14
C ASP A 18 -2.81 9.99 -14.75
N ASP A 19 -3.47 9.52 -13.68
CA ASP A 19 -3.02 9.67 -12.28
C ASP A 19 -1.64 9.02 -12.01
N LEU A 20 -1.28 8.05 -12.83
CA LEU A 20 0.04 7.40 -12.79
C LEU A 20 1.07 8.06 -13.73
N GLY A 21 0.73 9.18 -14.36
CA GLY A 21 1.57 9.87 -15.35
C GLY A 21 1.76 9.05 -16.62
N LEU A 22 0.77 8.23 -16.99
CA LEU A 22 0.79 7.36 -18.16
C LEU A 22 -0.34 7.72 -19.11
N GLU A 23 -0.03 7.67 -20.41
CA GLU A 23 -1.00 7.80 -21.49
C GLU A 23 -1.07 6.48 -22.25
N VAL A 24 -2.27 6.00 -22.52
CA VAL A 24 -2.50 4.79 -23.31
C VAL A 24 -2.31 5.11 -24.80
N THR A 25 -1.39 4.39 -25.43
CA THR A 25 -1.08 4.53 -26.86
C THR A 25 -1.59 3.37 -27.71
N GLY A 26 -2.08 2.31 -27.08
CA GLY A 26 -2.65 1.15 -27.74
C GLY A 26 -3.15 0.10 -26.78
N GLN A 27 -3.96 -0.81 -27.30
CA GLN A 27 -4.50 -1.92 -26.51
C GLN A 27 -4.54 -3.21 -27.32
N ARG A 28 -4.43 -4.33 -26.62
CA ARG A 28 -4.70 -5.65 -27.15
C ARG A 28 -5.42 -6.50 -26.11
N ILE A 29 -6.51 -7.12 -26.52
CA ILE A 29 -7.39 -7.87 -25.62
C ILE A 29 -7.42 -9.32 -26.09
N TRP A 30 -7.13 -10.22 -25.14
CA TRP A 30 -7.29 -11.67 -25.31
C TRP A 30 -8.40 -12.19 -24.39
N PRO A 31 -8.88 -13.42 -24.59
CA PRO A 31 -9.90 -13.99 -23.70
C PRO A 31 -9.48 -14.02 -22.22
N ASP A 32 -8.20 -14.25 -21.93
CA ASP A 32 -7.63 -14.48 -20.61
C ASP A 32 -6.91 -13.27 -20.01
N HIS A 33 -6.48 -12.30 -20.82
CA HIS A 33 -5.80 -11.10 -20.34
C HIS A 33 -5.93 -9.91 -21.30
N ALA A 34 -5.56 -8.73 -20.82
CA ALA A 34 -5.44 -7.52 -21.62
C ALA A 34 -4.05 -6.90 -21.50
N VAL A 35 -3.59 -6.23 -22.54
CA VAL A 35 -2.37 -5.44 -22.54
C VAL A 35 -2.68 -4.02 -22.98
N LEU A 36 -2.26 -3.05 -22.18
CA LEU A 36 -2.27 -1.63 -22.52
C LEU A 36 -0.84 -1.18 -22.81
N ALA A 37 -0.60 -0.71 -24.03
CA ALA A 37 0.63 -0.02 -24.37
C ALA A 37 0.54 1.41 -23.86
N CYS A 38 1.54 1.86 -23.10
CA CYS A 38 1.54 3.17 -22.45
C CYS A 38 2.86 3.91 -22.72
N ARG A 39 2.78 5.23 -22.71
CA ARG A 39 3.94 6.12 -22.63
C ARG A 39 3.88 6.96 -21.35
N ILE A 40 5.03 7.39 -20.85
CA ILE A 40 5.13 8.32 -19.74
C ILE A 40 4.87 9.73 -20.29
N THR A 41 3.97 10.49 -19.63
CA THR A 41 3.60 11.85 -20.07
C THR A 41 4.63 12.89 -19.63
N GLY A 42 5.26 12.70 -18.46
CA GLY A 42 6.27 13.62 -17.92
C GLY A 42 7.56 13.63 -18.75
N GLU A 43 8.08 14.81 -19.03
CA GLU A 43 9.40 14.95 -19.64
C GLU A 43 10.50 14.88 -18.56
N ASP A 44 11.57 14.11 -18.82
CA ASP A 44 12.74 13.95 -17.92
C ASP A 44 14.02 14.08 -18.76
N ARG A 45 14.12 15.22 -19.49
CA ARG A 45 15.21 15.45 -20.45
C ARG A 45 16.48 16.05 -19.83
N TRP A 46 16.43 16.50 -18.59
CA TRP A 46 17.54 17.21 -17.96
C TRP A 46 18.47 16.26 -17.22
N CYS A 47 19.75 16.36 -17.52
CA CYS A 47 20.78 15.56 -16.90
C CYS A 47 20.93 15.93 -15.40
N ARG A 48 20.71 14.96 -14.52
CA ARG A 48 20.80 15.15 -13.07
C ARG A 48 22.24 15.41 -12.58
N ARG A 49 23.24 15.24 -13.47
CA ARG A 49 24.65 15.36 -13.11
C ARG A 49 25.23 16.73 -13.47
N CYS A 50 24.87 17.30 -14.60
CA CYS A 50 25.42 18.58 -15.09
C CYS A 50 24.35 19.58 -15.53
N GLY A 51 23.06 19.24 -15.46
CA GLY A 51 21.98 20.15 -15.84
C GLY A 51 21.74 20.32 -17.35
N CYS A 52 22.57 19.77 -18.22
CA CYS A 52 22.42 19.90 -19.67
C CYS A 52 21.27 19.05 -20.19
N GLN A 53 20.67 19.46 -21.31
CA GLN A 53 19.62 18.72 -21.98
C GLN A 53 20.18 17.43 -22.58
N GLY A 54 19.55 16.30 -22.26
CA GLY A 54 19.91 15.00 -22.84
C GLY A 54 19.25 14.75 -24.19
N ILE A 55 19.91 13.97 -25.00
CA ILE A 55 19.37 13.43 -26.25
C ILE A 55 18.77 12.06 -26.03
N SER A 56 17.65 11.77 -26.70
CA SER A 56 17.04 10.43 -26.65
C SER A 56 18.00 9.41 -27.27
N ARG A 57 18.31 8.36 -26.51
CA ARG A 57 19.18 7.27 -26.94
C ARG A 57 18.39 6.13 -27.55
N ASP A 58 17.45 5.60 -26.77
CA ASP A 58 16.59 4.47 -27.11
C ASP A 58 15.36 4.40 -26.17
N THR A 59 14.52 3.40 -26.37
CA THR A 59 13.34 3.14 -25.54
C THR A 59 13.35 1.68 -25.11
N VAL A 60 13.06 1.44 -23.83
CA VAL A 60 12.86 0.10 -23.27
C VAL A 60 11.42 -0.07 -22.80
N VAL A 61 10.88 -1.26 -22.94
CA VAL A 61 9.53 -1.56 -22.44
C VAL A 61 9.63 -2.17 -21.04
N ARG A 62 8.89 -1.58 -20.10
CA ARG A 62 8.71 -2.15 -18.77
C ARG A 62 7.31 -2.75 -18.67
N ARG A 63 7.23 -4.00 -18.21
CA ARG A 63 5.96 -4.69 -17.95
C ARG A 63 5.57 -4.52 -16.48
N LEU A 64 4.30 -4.16 -16.24
CA LEU A 64 3.72 -4.07 -14.91
C LEU A 64 2.35 -4.77 -14.91
N ALA A 65 2.07 -5.58 -13.90
CA ALA A 65 0.72 -5.99 -13.61
C ALA A 65 -0.07 -4.76 -13.10
N HIS A 66 -1.32 -4.65 -13.54
CA HIS A 66 -2.17 -3.50 -13.23
C HIS A 66 -3.52 -3.97 -12.68
N VAL A 67 -4.35 -3.03 -12.26
CA VAL A 67 -5.72 -3.29 -11.83
C VAL A 67 -6.46 -4.06 -12.92
N PRO A 68 -7.12 -5.18 -12.60
CA PRO A 68 -7.87 -5.96 -13.59
C PRO A 68 -9.10 -5.20 -14.05
N TYR A 69 -9.40 -5.28 -15.33
CA TYR A 69 -10.63 -4.74 -15.88
C TYR A 69 -11.60 -5.86 -16.22
N GLY A 70 -12.74 -5.89 -15.53
CA GLY A 70 -13.75 -6.93 -15.68
C GLY A 70 -13.22 -8.34 -15.39
N TRP A 71 -12.52 -8.53 -14.28
CA TRP A 71 -11.86 -9.78 -13.87
C TRP A 71 -10.72 -10.25 -14.77
N ARG A 72 -10.41 -9.50 -15.82
CA ARG A 72 -9.36 -9.83 -16.77
C ARG A 72 -8.02 -9.24 -16.29
N PRO A 73 -7.01 -10.09 -16.04
CA PRO A 73 -5.67 -9.61 -15.72
C PRO A 73 -5.20 -8.58 -16.75
N THR A 74 -4.69 -7.47 -16.30
CA THR A 74 -4.26 -6.38 -17.18
C THR A 74 -2.78 -6.08 -16.99
N ILE A 75 -2.05 -6.01 -18.10
CA ILE A 75 -0.61 -5.79 -18.14
C ILE A 75 -0.35 -4.46 -18.84
N LEU A 76 0.43 -3.59 -18.20
CA LEU A 76 0.95 -2.39 -18.85
C LEU A 76 2.29 -2.69 -19.51
N HIS A 77 2.41 -2.33 -20.78
CA HIS A 77 3.67 -2.24 -21.50
C HIS A 77 4.06 -0.76 -21.57
N VAL A 78 4.86 -0.31 -20.58
CA VAL A 78 5.24 1.10 -20.47
C VAL A 78 6.52 1.35 -21.26
N SER A 79 6.45 2.21 -22.26
CA SER A 79 7.59 2.69 -23.02
C SER A 79 8.37 3.72 -22.21
N VAL A 80 9.59 3.37 -21.79
CA VAL A 80 10.48 4.20 -20.96
C VAL A 80 11.65 4.66 -21.83
N ARG A 81 11.77 5.96 -22.06
CA ARG A 81 12.88 6.55 -22.80
C ARG A 81 14.17 6.48 -21.99
N ARG A 82 15.29 6.23 -22.66
CA ARG A 82 16.62 6.42 -22.12
C ARG A 82 17.26 7.63 -22.80
N TYR A 83 17.93 8.44 -21.99
CA TYR A 83 18.63 9.64 -22.44
C TYR A 83 20.12 9.50 -22.20
N ARG A 84 20.90 10.20 -23.02
CA ARG A 84 22.35 10.39 -22.84
C ARG A 84 22.65 11.87 -22.84
N CYS A 85 23.45 12.30 -21.89
CA CYS A 85 23.96 13.67 -21.85
C CYS A 85 25.09 13.82 -22.88
N PRO A 86 25.05 14.83 -23.77
CA PRO A 86 26.13 15.08 -24.71
C PRO A 86 27.40 15.56 -23.99
N GLU A 87 27.28 16.31 -22.89
CA GLU A 87 28.40 16.92 -22.20
C GLU A 87 29.14 15.95 -21.27
N CYS A 88 28.41 15.25 -20.37
CA CYS A 88 29.03 14.42 -19.36
C CYS A 88 28.86 12.91 -19.60
N ALA A 89 28.30 12.52 -20.73
CA ALA A 89 28.03 11.14 -21.14
C ALA A 89 27.16 10.33 -20.17
N HIS A 90 26.59 10.96 -19.13
CA HIS A 90 25.68 10.30 -18.20
C HIS A 90 24.44 9.76 -18.93
N VAL A 91 24.02 8.54 -18.58
CA VAL A 91 22.85 7.89 -19.15
C VAL A 91 21.82 7.66 -18.05
N TRP A 92 20.58 8.03 -18.32
CA TRP A 92 19.48 7.81 -17.38
C TRP A 92 18.21 7.34 -18.10
N ARG A 93 17.27 6.83 -17.32
CA ARG A 93 15.93 6.47 -17.75
C ARG A 93 14.95 7.55 -17.33
N GLN A 94 13.94 7.77 -18.15
CA GLN A 94 12.78 8.59 -17.80
C GLN A 94 12.20 8.10 -16.46
N ASP A 95 11.87 9.04 -15.60
CA ASP A 95 11.27 8.73 -14.29
C ASP A 95 9.87 8.16 -14.47
N MET A 96 9.58 7.07 -13.78
CA MET A 96 8.27 6.46 -13.75
C MET A 96 7.83 6.09 -12.32
N ARG A 97 8.40 6.74 -11.30
CA ARG A 97 8.08 6.47 -9.90
C ARG A 97 6.62 6.77 -9.55
N GLN A 98 5.96 7.63 -10.31
CA GLN A 98 4.52 7.86 -10.19
C GLN A 98 3.73 6.60 -10.58
N ALA A 99 4.17 5.85 -11.56
CA ALA A 99 3.51 4.62 -12.01
C ALA A 99 3.90 3.38 -11.19
N ALA A 100 5.16 3.23 -10.83
CA ALA A 100 5.64 2.07 -10.08
C ALA A 100 7.01 2.34 -9.43
N ASP A 101 7.26 1.72 -8.30
CA ASP A 101 8.57 1.76 -7.64
C ASP A 101 9.67 1.11 -8.48
N PRO A 102 10.94 1.46 -8.25
CA PRO A 102 12.06 0.81 -8.91
C PRO A 102 11.99 -0.71 -8.76
N ARG A 103 12.10 -1.43 -9.88
CA ARG A 103 12.03 -2.90 -9.94
C ARG A 103 10.70 -3.55 -9.55
N ALA A 104 9.68 -2.79 -9.15
CA ALA A 104 8.36 -3.34 -8.86
C ALA A 104 7.77 -4.04 -10.09
N LYS A 105 7.01 -5.11 -9.86
CA LYS A 105 6.27 -5.86 -10.89
C LYS A 105 4.83 -5.38 -11.04
N LEU A 106 4.33 -4.62 -10.08
CA LEU A 106 2.99 -4.06 -10.05
C LEU A 106 3.04 -2.54 -10.22
N SER A 107 1.99 -1.97 -10.81
CA SER A 107 1.75 -0.53 -10.76
C SER A 107 1.31 -0.12 -9.34
N ARG A 108 1.49 1.15 -8.98
CA ARG A 108 1.02 1.67 -7.68
C ARG A 108 -0.48 1.48 -7.49
N ALA A 109 -1.27 1.65 -8.56
CA ALA A 109 -2.70 1.38 -8.51
C ALA A 109 -3.01 -0.09 -8.21
N ALA A 110 -2.27 -1.04 -8.81
CA ALA A 110 -2.44 -2.47 -8.52
C ALA A 110 -2.04 -2.83 -7.08
N VAL A 111 -1.00 -2.21 -6.54
CA VAL A 111 -0.58 -2.41 -5.13
C VAL A 111 -1.68 -1.91 -4.19
N ARG A 112 -2.21 -0.70 -4.44
CA ARG A 112 -3.31 -0.15 -3.65
C ARG A 112 -4.58 -1.00 -3.76
N TRP A 113 -4.93 -1.43 -4.98
CA TRP A 113 -6.07 -2.32 -5.23
C TRP A 113 -5.93 -3.63 -4.46
N ALA A 114 -4.73 -4.22 -4.44
CA ALA A 114 -4.45 -5.45 -3.71
C ALA A 114 -4.63 -5.29 -2.19
N LEU A 115 -4.14 -4.18 -1.62
CA LEU A 115 -4.31 -3.89 -0.20
C LEU A 115 -5.79 -3.68 0.15
N VAL A 116 -6.53 -2.89 -0.62
CA VAL A 116 -7.98 -2.68 -0.44
C VAL A 116 -8.73 -4.00 -0.59
N GLY A 117 -8.37 -4.82 -1.58
CA GLY A 117 -8.93 -6.16 -1.78
C GLY A 117 -8.78 -7.05 -0.55
N LEU A 118 -7.61 -7.04 0.09
CA LEU A 118 -7.37 -7.81 1.32
C LEU A 118 -8.13 -7.24 2.51
N VAL A 119 -8.00 -5.94 2.78
CA VAL A 119 -8.46 -5.31 4.04
C VAL A 119 -9.96 -5.04 4.03
N VAL A 120 -10.51 -4.57 2.90
CA VAL A 120 -11.91 -4.15 2.80
C VAL A 120 -12.81 -5.24 2.22
N HIS A 121 -12.32 -5.93 1.18
CA HIS A 121 -13.11 -6.95 0.48
C HIS A 121 -12.81 -8.38 0.93
N HIS A 122 -11.93 -8.56 1.91
CA HIS A 122 -11.56 -9.86 2.50
C HIS A 122 -11.09 -10.90 1.47
N LEU A 123 -10.48 -10.45 0.38
CA LEU A 123 -9.88 -11.33 -0.61
C LEU A 123 -8.63 -12.00 -0.02
N THR A 124 -8.41 -13.25 -0.35
CA THR A 124 -7.15 -13.92 0.01
C THR A 124 -6.01 -13.45 -0.88
N VAL A 125 -4.77 -13.49 -0.38
CA VAL A 125 -3.58 -13.18 -1.19
C VAL A 125 -3.49 -14.07 -2.44
N ALA A 126 -3.91 -15.34 -2.35
CA ALA A 126 -3.96 -16.25 -3.49
C ALA A 126 -4.93 -15.74 -4.58
N ARG A 127 -6.14 -15.33 -4.20
CA ARG A 127 -7.11 -14.77 -5.14
C ARG A 127 -6.61 -13.47 -5.78
N ILE A 128 -5.97 -12.59 -4.99
CA ILE A 128 -5.37 -11.35 -5.51
C ILE A 128 -4.25 -11.68 -6.51
N ALA A 129 -3.39 -12.64 -6.20
CA ALA A 129 -2.30 -13.07 -7.08
C ALA A 129 -2.83 -13.61 -8.41
N ASP A 130 -3.87 -14.46 -8.37
CA ASP A 130 -4.53 -15.01 -9.56
C ASP A 130 -5.10 -13.91 -10.45
N VAL A 131 -5.86 -12.98 -9.87
CA VAL A 131 -6.53 -11.89 -10.60
C VAL A 131 -5.52 -10.89 -11.20
N LEU A 132 -4.39 -10.67 -10.54
CA LEU A 132 -3.29 -9.83 -11.05
C LEU A 132 -2.35 -10.59 -11.99
N ALA A 133 -2.51 -11.90 -12.15
CA ALA A 133 -1.62 -12.79 -12.89
C ALA A 133 -0.14 -12.65 -12.45
N VAL A 134 0.08 -12.65 -11.13
CA VAL A 134 1.42 -12.61 -10.52
C VAL A 134 1.60 -13.79 -9.55
N SER A 135 2.84 -14.05 -9.14
CA SER A 135 3.08 -15.08 -8.11
C SER A 135 2.53 -14.64 -6.75
N TRP A 136 2.12 -15.59 -5.93
CA TRP A 136 1.69 -15.37 -4.55
C TRP A 136 2.70 -14.50 -3.76
N ASN A 137 3.99 -14.83 -3.87
CA ASN A 137 5.05 -14.06 -3.20
C ASN A 137 5.09 -12.59 -3.68
N THR A 138 4.84 -12.34 -4.96
CA THR A 138 4.80 -10.96 -5.51
C THR A 138 3.62 -10.18 -4.94
N ALA A 139 2.43 -10.78 -4.91
CA ALA A 139 1.24 -10.16 -4.33
C ALA A 139 1.41 -9.93 -2.83
N ASN A 140 1.88 -10.94 -2.09
CA ASN A 140 2.08 -10.85 -0.65
C ASN A 140 3.11 -9.77 -0.28
N ALA A 141 4.27 -9.73 -0.93
CA ALA A 141 5.28 -8.72 -0.66
C ALA A 141 4.78 -7.29 -0.96
N ALA A 142 4.01 -7.11 -2.03
CA ALA A 142 3.43 -5.81 -2.38
C ALA A 142 2.38 -5.36 -1.34
N ILE A 143 1.50 -6.27 -0.91
CA ILE A 143 0.48 -5.99 0.10
C ILE A 143 1.14 -5.65 1.44
N LEU A 144 2.12 -6.43 1.89
CA LEU A 144 2.84 -6.17 3.14
C LEU A 144 3.56 -4.83 3.11
N GLY A 145 4.29 -4.54 2.02
CA GLY A 145 5.01 -3.27 1.89
C GLY A 145 4.07 -2.05 1.88
N GLU A 146 2.94 -2.13 1.20
CA GLU A 146 1.97 -1.03 1.17
C GLU A 146 1.20 -0.93 2.48
N GLY A 147 0.85 -2.05 3.09
CA GLY A 147 0.23 -2.09 4.41
C GLY A 147 1.14 -1.48 5.48
N GLN A 148 2.42 -1.84 5.47
CA GLN A 148 3.42 -1.23 6.34
C GLN A 148 3.45 0.29 6.16
N ARG A 149 3.57 0.76 4.92
CA ARG A 149 3.67 2.18 4.58
C ARG A 149 2.43 3.00 4.99
N ILE A 150 1.21 2.46 4.77
CA ILE A 150 -0.04 3.22 4.99
C ILE A 150 -0.58 3.05 6.40
N LEU A 151 -0.43 1.86 6.98
CA LEU A 151 -1.10 1.52 8.23
C LEU A 151 -0.16 1.55 9.44
N ILE A 152 1.13 1.29 9.24
CA ILE A 152 2.10 1.16 10.34
C ILE A 152 3.05 2.35 10.39
N ASP A 153 3.61 2.77 9.26
CA ASP A 153 4.58 3.88 9.19
C ASP A 153 3.89 5.25 9.16
N ASP A 154 2.56 5.30 9.24
CA ASP A 154 1.81 6.54 9.36
C ASP A 154 2.13 7.21 10.72
N PRO A 155 2.81 8.37 10.74
CA PRO A 155 3.16 9.05 11.99
C PRO A 155 1.93 9.47 12.80
N ASP A 156 0.81 9.71 12.12
CA ASP A 156 -0.42 10.22 12.73
C ASP A 156 -1.35 9.10 13.23
N ARG A 157 -0.95 7.82 13.07
CA ARG A 157 -1.80 6.68 13.45
C ARG A 157 -2.19 6.68 14.93
N PHE A 158 -1.39 7.27 15.79
CA PHE A 158 -1.65 7.41 17.23
C PHE A 158 -2.31 8.72 17.62
N GLU A 159 -2.51 9.64 16.67
CA GLU A 159 -3.10 10.94 16.94
C GLU A 159 -4.59 10.82 17.30
N GLY A 160 -5.02 11.57 18.31
CA GLY A 160 -6.41 11.62 18.76
C GLY A 160 -6.92 10.36 19.47
N VAL A 161 -6.06 9.39 19.77
CA VAL A 161 -6.42 8.18 20.53
C VAL A 161 -6.62 8.55 22.00
N ARG A 162 -7.82 8.21 22.54
CA ARG A 162 -8.19 8.42 23.94
C ARG A 162 -8.75 7.17 24.61
N VAL A 163 -9.21 6.24 23.81
CA VAL A 163 -9.74 4.95 24.29
C VAL A 163 -9.02 3.83 23.57
N ILE A 164 -8.34 2.98 24.32
CA ILE A 164 -7.70 1.79 23.76
C ILE A 164 -8.40 0.53 24.21
N GLY A 165 -8.45 -0.45 23.32
CA GLY A 165 -8.85 -1.82 23.61
C GLY A 165 -7.62 -2.71 23.60
N VAL A 166 -7.54 -3.65 24.54
CA VAL A 166 -6.47 -4.65 24.62
C VAL A 166 -7.09 -6.02 24.73
N ASP A 167 -6.68 -6.90 23.84
CA ASP A 167 -7.16 -8.28 23.79
C ASP A 167 -6.04 -9.23 23.36
N GLU A 168 -6.22 -10.53 23.61
CA GLU A 168 -5.29 -11.56 23.15
C GLU A 168 -5.88 -12.36 21.98
N HIS A 169 -5.04 -12.65 21.02
CA HIS A 169 -5.42 -13.48 19.89
C HIS A 169 -4.45 -14.63 19.67
N VAL A 170 -4.99 -15.80 19.33
CA VAL A 170 -4.16 -16.95 18.95
C VAL A 170 -3.66 -16.77 17.53
N TRP A 171 -2.38 -16.43 17.41
CA TRP A 171 -1.74 -16.16 16.12
C TRP A 171 -1.26 -17.41 15.39
N ARG A 172 -0.80 -18.42 16.14
CA ARG A 172 -0.22 -19.64 15.58
C ARG A 172 -0.68 -20.87 16.35
N HIS A 173 -0.96 -21.94 15.63
CA HIS A 173 -1.19 -23.28 16.18
C HIS A 173 0.10 -24.13 16.10
N THR A 174 1.22 -23.59 16.61
CA THR A 174 2.50 -24.29 16.63
C THR A 174 2.82 -24.83 18.03
N PRO A 175 3.50 -25.98 18.15
CA PRO A 175 3.90 -26.53 19.46
C PRO A 175 4.98 -25.69 20.15
N TYR A 176 5.72 -24.84 19.42
CA TYR A 176 6.84 -24.06 19.96
C TYR A 176 6.69 -22.57 19.61
N GLY A 177 7.17 -21.70 20.53
CA GLY A 177 7.16 -20.24 20.40
C GLY A 177 5.86 -19.59 20.86
N ASP A 178 5.78 -18.27 20.71
CA ASP A 178 4.61 -17.49 21.12
C ASP A 178 3.41 -17.84 20.24
N LYS A 179 2.38 -18.40 20.86
CA LYS A 179 1.10 -18.74 20.20
C LYS A 179 0.16 -17.56 20.14
N TYR A 180 0.38 -16.58 21.01
CA TYR A 180 -0.51 -15.45 21.22
C TYR A 180 0.15 -14.16 20.77
N VAL A 181 -0.68 -13.23 20.37
CA VAL A 181 -0.33 -11.81 20.22
C VAL A 181 -1.28 -10.99 21.09
N THR A 182 -0.76 -9.92 21.67
CA THR A 182 -1.56 -8.87 22.27
C THR A 182 -1.95 -7.91 21.18
N VAL A 183 -3.24 -7.70 20.97
CA VAL A 183 -3.83 -6.80 19.97
C VAL A 183 -4.21 -5.51 20.67
N ILE A 184 -3.75 -4.39 20.16
CA ILE A 184 -4.07 -3.07 20.68
C ILE A 184 -4.89 -2.31 19.63
N LEU A 185 -6.07 -1.85 20.06
CA LEU A 185 -7.05 -1.20 19.21
C LEU A 185 -7.32 0.24 19.68
N ASP A 186 -7.55 1.15 18.75
CA ASP A 186 -8.19 2.43 19.03
C ASP A 186 -9.71 2.26 19.01
N LEU A 187 -10.34 2.46 20.15
CA LEU A 187 -11.79 2.43 20.32
C LEU A 187 -12.40 3.84 20.39
N THR A 188 -11.60 4.89 20.26
CA THR A 188 -12.07 6.29 20.27
C THR A 188 -13.14 6.53 19.21
N PRO A 189 -12.99 6.08 17.95
CA PRO A 189 -14.02 6.27 16.93
C PRO A 189 -15.35 5.59 17.28
N VAL A 190 -15.29 4.42 17.94
CA VAL A 190 -16.50 3.68 18.39
C VAL A 190 -17.20 4.45 19.50
N ARG A 191 -16.48 4.92 20.53
CA ARG A 191 -17.02 5.72 21.61
C ARG A 191 -17.67 7.01 21.10
N ASP A 192 -16.99 7.69 20.19
CA ASP A 192 -17.44 8.98 19.64
C ASP A 192 -18.49 8.82 18.51
N ARG A 193 -18.86 7.59 18.16
CA ARG A 193 -19.79 7.25 17.06
C ARG A 193 -19.35 7.81 15.70
N ARG A 194 -18.04 7.85 15.46
CA ARG A 194 -17.43 8.38 14.22
C ARG A 194 -17.02 7.29 13.22
N GLY A 195 -16.95 6.02 13.67
CA GLY A 195 -16.53 4.92 12.81
C GLY A 195 -16.17 3.65 13.59
N PRO A 196 -15.67 2.63 12.89
CA PRO A 196 -15.21 1.40 13.50
C PRO A 196 -13.92 1.60 14.30
N SER A 197 -13.57 0.60 15.13
CA SER A 197 -12.27 0.51 15.77
C SER A 197 -11.14 0.43 14.74
N ARG A 198 -9.95 0.90 15.12
CA ARG A 198 -8.74 0.83 14.30
C ARG A 198 -7.69 -0.02 15.01
N LEU A 199 -6.93 -0.81 14.25
CA LEU A 199 -5.77 -1.53 14.79
C LEU A 199 -4.63 -0.52 15.02
N LEU A 200 -4.13 -0.45 16.24
CA LEU A 200 -2.94 0.32 16.59
C LEU A 200 -1.68 -0.54 16.48
N ASP A 201 -1.71 -1.73 17.10
CA ASP A 201 -0.53 -2.61 17.09
C ASP A 201 -0.90 -4.08 17.37
N MET A 202 0.04 -4.97 17.04
CA MET A 202 0.00 -6.38 17.39
C MET A 202 1.39 -6.80 17.88
N VAL A 203 1.52 -7.11 19.14
CA VAL A 203 2.81 -7.49 19.75
C VAL A 203 2.82 -8.96 20.16
N PRO A 204 3.91 -9.72 19.90
CA PRO A 204 3.99 -11.12 20.29
C PRO A 204 3.89 -11.31 21.80
N GLY A 205 3.16 -12.35 22.20
CA GLY A 205 2.93 -12.71 23.60
C GLY A 205 1.61 -12.18 24.18
N ARG A 206 1.27 -12.61 25.41
CA ARG A 206 0.04 -12.25 26.12
C ARG A 206 0.25 -11.89 27.59
N SER A 207 1.49 -11.61 28.00
CA SER A 207 1.78 -11.34 29.39
C SER A 207 1.56 -9.88 29.78
N LYS A 208 1.37 -9.63 31.08
CA LYS A 208 1.43 -8.27 31.66
C LYS A 208 2.64 -7.48 31.13
N GLN A 209 3.81 -8.13 31.09
CA GLN A 209 5.05 -7.47 30.69
C GLN A 209 5.03 -7.01 29.22
N VAL A 210 4.42 -7.77 28.32
CA VAL A 210 4.29 -7.40 26.91
C VAL A 210 3.52 -6.10 26.78
N PHE A 211 2.35 -5.99 27.39
CA PHE A 211 1.54 -4.79 27.32
C PHE A 211 2.20 -3.60 28.05
N LYS A 212 2.81 -3.84 29.20
CA LYS A 212 3.57 -2.81 29.93
C LYS A 212 4.73 -2.26 29.10
N THR A 213 5.50 -3.14 28.43
CA THR A 213 6.60 -2.74 27.56
C THR A 213 6.10 -1.93 26.37
N TRP A 214 4.98 -2.35 25.78
CA TRP A 214 4.37 -1.60 24.68
C TRP A 214 3.90 -0.20 25.13
N LEU A 215 3.22 -0.08 26.27
CA LEU A 215 2.84 1.22 26.84
C LEU A 215 4.06 2.10 27.09
N ALA A 216 5.11 1.55 27.69
CA ALA A 216 6.35 2.27 27.98
C ALA A 216 7.09 2.74 26.70
N SER A 217 6.84 2.13 25.56
CA SER A 217 7.39 2.57 24.27
C SER A 217 6.63 3.77 23.66
N GLN A 218 5.46 4.11 24.17
CA GLN A 218 4.70 5.26 23.72
C GLN A 218 5.15 6.53 24.44
N PRO A 219 5.08 7.72 23.79
CA PRO A 219 5.39 8.98 24.43
C PRO A 219 4.52 9.24 25.68
N ASP A 220 5.08 9.86 26.70
CA ASP A 220 4.36 10.20 27.94
C ASP A 220 3.11 11.01 27.66
N THR A 221 3.24 12.05 26.80
CA THR A 221 2.12 12.89 26.38
C THR A 221 0.98 12.12 25.73
N TRP A 222 1.30 11.04 24.98
CA TRP A 222 0.27 10.17 24.41
C TRP A 222 -0.41 9.35 25.51
N ARG A 223 0.36 8.77 26.43
CA ARG A 223 -0.19 7.97 27.54
C ARG A 223 -1.10 8.77 28.44
N GLU A 224 -0.74 10.02 28.73
CA GLU A 224 -1.54 10.94 29.53
C GLU A 224 -2.89 11.31 28.89
N ASN A 225 -3.00 11.22 27.56
CA ASN A 225 -4.24 11.45 26.83
C ASN A 225 -5.17 10.23 26.81
N ILE A 226 -4.73 9.05 27.28
CA ILE A 226 -5.58 7.87 27.31
C ILE A 226 -6.52 7.95 28.52
N GLU A 227 -7.81 8.05 28.23
CA GLU A 227 -8.88 8.16 29.24
C GLU A 227 -9.38 6.78 29.70
N ILE A 228 -9.44 5.81 28.79
CA ILE A 228 -10.01 4.48 29.04
C ILE A 228 -9.14 3.40 28.40
N VAL A 229 -8.88 2.35 29.16
CA VAL A 229 -8.32 1.09 28.66
C VAL A 229 -9.37 0.00 28.83
N ALA A 230 -9.98 -0.44 27.75
CA ALA A 230 -10.95 -1.53 27.72
C ALA A 230 -10.20 -2.86 27.55
N MET A 231 -10.51 -3.84 28.37
CA MET A 231 -9.89 -5.17 28.33
C MET A 231 -10.87 -6.22 28.81
N ASP A 232 -10.59 -7.48 28.50
CA ASP A 232 -11.27 -8.60 29.13
C ASP A 232 -10.85 -8.74 30.61
N GLY A 233 -11.34 -9.78 31.29
CA GLY A 233 -11.07 -10.03 32.71
C GLY A 233 -9.61 -10.40 33.05
N PHE A 234 -8.66 -10.31 32.12
CA PHE A 234 -7.28 -10.68 32.39
C PHE A 234 -6.58 -9.66 33.31
N THR A 235 -6.32 -10.09 34.55
CA THR A 235 -5.73 -9.24 35.60
C THR A 235 -4.36 -8.66 35.25
N GLY A 236 -3.61 -9.32 34.36
CA GLY A 236 -2.30 -8.87 33.91
C GLY A 236 -2.37 -7.55 33.14
N PHE A 237 -3.33 -7.37 32.26
CA PHE A 237 -3.50 -6.13 31.53
C PHE A 237 -3.96 -4.99 32.43
N LYS A 238 -4.88 -5.27 33.37
CA LYS A 238 -5.32 -4.30 34.37
C LYS A 238 -4.15 -3.75 35.19
N SER A 239 -3.27 -4.64 35.68
CA SER A 239 -2.10 -4.22 36.44
C SER A 239 -1.08 -3.44 35.63
N ALA A 240 -0.91 -3.79 34.34
CA ALA A 240 -0.01 -3.07 33.44
C ALA A 240 -0.50 -1.65 33.13
N ALA A 241 -1.81 -1.46 33.00
CA ALA A 241 -2.41 -0.15 32.73
C ALA A 241 -2.40 0.77 33.96
N ALA A 242 -2.33 0.22 35.18
CA ALA A 242 -2.32 0.97 36.45
C ALA A 242 -0.92 1.39 36.92
N GLU A 243 0.14 0.83 36.37
CA GLU A 243 1.54 1.13 36.67
C GLU A 243 2.14 2.19 35.72
#